data_0af7578fd0aa0d7b6d131ba629bcda2b
#
_entry.id   0af7578fd0aa0d7b6d131ba629bcda2b
#
_cell.length_a   1.000
_cell.length_b   1.000
_cell.length_c   1.000
_cell.angle_alpha   90.00
_cell.angle_beta   90.00
_cell.angle_gamma   90.00
#
_symmetry.space_group_name_H-M   'P 1'
#
loop_
_entity.id
_entity.type
_entity.pdbx_description
1 polymer ?
#
loop_
_entity_poly.entity_id
_entity_poly.type
_entity_poly.pdbx_seq_one_letter_code
_entity_poly.pdbx_strand_id
1 'polypeptide(L)'
;MTFRTIALFAAALLLAAPAAAQDSLYTVSGIHVDAAAASSTEAMNAAIAQGRGKAFQTVFRRLTRQADWARQPALDTAALLRISRGYNIANERRSTTRYVADVTYMFNPEAVARALRAAQIAFSQVTAKRILVIPMSPGVNHGPWAQALMAPAFRDSQVPFTVSAPEDDASLAALNFDAATWNDVAALAVKNHVAEVGLVQALYANGKMTVNIRRLGLGEQPAKTSVDVPLLQTVGTTYPAAAQAAVRAIEDLWKTRSAIDFSQRGHLIADVRIASLAQWGEIQTALGTVGNVTGVTVTAMDMNYARINLTYQGGIDQLREALGGAGLTLTNRGGQWMLARNP
;
A
#
# COMPACT_ATOMS: atom_id res chain seq x y z
N MET A 1 19.88 55.53 8.45
CA MET A 1 20.77 54.51 8.99
C MET A 1 19.94 53.69 9.96
N THR A 2 19.64 52.43 9.89
CA THR A 2 20.12 51.32 9.09
C THR A 2 19.02 50.24 9.13
N PHE A 3 18.52 49.85 7.96
CA PHE A 3 17.71 48.64 7.80
C PHE A 3 18.65 47.43 7.79
N ARG A 4 18.45 46.47 8.70
CA ARG A 4 18.89 45.06 8.56
C ARG A 4 18.36 44.28 9.74
N THR A 5 17.37 43.42 9.49
CA THR A 5 17.18 42.08 10.06
C THR A 5 15.74 41.60 9.85
N ILE A 6 15.45 41.09 8.70
CA ILE A 6 14.34 40.14 8.48
C ILE A 6 14.79 39.22 7.37
N ALA A 7 15.31 38.06 7.70
CA ALA A 7 15.40 36.89 6.84
C ALA A 7 16.01 35.71 7.64
N LEU A 8 15.20 34.93 8.35
CA LEU A 8 15.59 33.60 8.84
C LEU A 8 14.38 32.97 9.61
N PHE A 9 13.32 32.65 8.88
CA PHE A 9 12.29 31.73 9.40
C PHE A 9 11.45 31.17 8.24
N ALA A 10 12.06 30.32 7.42
CA ALA A 10 11.31 29.60 6.37
C ALA A 10 12.05 28.31 5.92
N ALA A 11 12.49 27.47 6.86
CA ALA A 11 13.15 26.22 6.49
C ALA A 11 12.94 25.09 7.51
N ALA A 12 11.73 24.89 8.04
CA ALA A 12 11.45 23.83 9.01
C ALA A 12 10.06 23.16 8.84
N LEU A 13 9.59 22.95 7.61
CA LEU A 13 8.24 22.38 7.41
C LEU A 13 8.18 21.28 6.31
N LEU A 14 9.21 20.44 6.15
CA LEU A 14 9.22 19.40 5.10
C LEU A 14 9.64 18.00 5.57
N LEU A 15 9.45 17.61 6.84
CA LEU A 15 9.85 16.28 7.34
C LEU A 15 8.74 15.49 8.07
N ALA A 16 7.46 15.74 7.81
CA ALA A 16 6.37 15.04 8.48
C ALA A 16 5.57 14.05 7.59
N ALA A 17 6.06 13.69 6.39
CA ALA A 17 5.28 12.92 5.43
C ALA A 17 5.16 11.39 5.67
N PRO A 18 6.12 10.63 6.26
CA PRO A 18 5.97 9.18 6.35
C PRO A 18 5.02 8.70 7.47
N ALA A 19 4.86 9.44 8.55
CA ALA A 19 4.01 9.02 9.68
C ALA A 19 2.51 9.09 9.35
N ALA A 20 2.07 10.09 8.58
CA ALA A 20 0.67 10.27 8.23
C ALA A 20 0.14 9.19 7.27
N ALA A 21 0.97 8.68 6.35
CA ALA A 21 0.59 7.62 5.42
C ALA A 21 0.43 6.26 6.11
N GLN A 22 1.23 5.97 7.13
CA GLN A 22 1.12 4.75 7.93
C GLN A 22 -0.14 4.75 8.80
N ASP A 23 -0.53 5.88 9.38
CA ASP A 23 -1.77 5.99 10.18
C ASP A 23 -3.03 5.74 9.34
N SER A 24 -3.02 6.03 8.03
CA SER A 24 -4.17 5.80 7.15
C SER A 24 -4.48 4.32 6.93
N LEU A 25 -3.47 3.44 6.92
CA LEU A 25 -3.66 1.99 6.74
C LEU A 25 -4.43 1.35 7.91
N TYR A 26 -4.25 1.88 9.12
CA TYR A 26 -4.81 1.37 10.36
C TYR A 26 -6.01 2.15 10.87
N THR A 27 -6.44 3.17 10.12
CA THR A 27 -7.63 3.97 10.41
C THR A 27 -8.74 3.62 9.42
N VAL A 28 -9.93 3.30 9.93
CA VAL A 28 -11.11 2.96 9.12
C VAL A 28 -12.24 3.91 9.49
N SER A 29 -12.55 4.81 8.58
CA SER A 29 -13.60 5.81 8.76
C SER A 29 -14.94 5.36 8.21
N GLY A 30 -16.04 5.95 8.73
CA GLY A 30 -17.37 5.79 8.16
C GLY A 30 -17.98 4.39 8.34
N ILE A 31 -17.57 3.65 9.37
CA ILE A 31 -18.23 2.39 9.70
C ILE A 31 -19.60 2.69 10.30
N HIS A 32 -20.64 2.46 9.51
CA HIS A 32 -22.01 2.59 10.01
C HIS A 32 -22.31 1.49 11.01
N VAL A 33 -22.75 1.87 12.21
CA VAL A 33 -23.14 0.97 13.29
C VAL A 33 -24.58 1.22 13.68
N ASP A 34 -25.32 0.15 13.91
CA ASP A 34 -26.73 0.15 14.31
C ASP A 34 -26.99 -1.05 15.19
N ALA A 35 -27.37 -0.82 16.45
CA ALA A 35 -27.70 -1.90 17.37
C ALA A 35 -28.86 -1.49 18.28
N ALA A 36 -29.65 -2.50 18.70
CA ALA A 36 -30.67 -2.40 19.71
C ALA A 36 -30.34 -3.30 20.89
N ALA A 37 -30.66 -2.86 22.11
CA ALA A 37 -30.47 -3.61 23.35
C ALA A 37 -31.51 -3.18 24.41
N ALA A 38 -31.44 -3.72 25.62
CA ALA A 38 -32.36 -3.38 26.71
C ALA A 38 -32.22 -1.93 27.18
N SER A 39 -31.05 -1.31 26.98
CA SER A 39 -30.77 0.09 27.31
C SER A 39 -29.96 0.77 26.21
N SER A 40 -30.01 2.12 26.18
CA SER A 40 -29.21 2.94 25.26
C SER A 40 -27.70 2.69 25.40
N THR A 41 -27.22 2.48 26.63
CA THR A 41 -25.80 2.17 26.89
C THR A 41 -25.39 0.81 26.36
N GLU A 42 -26.21 -0.19 26.58
CA GLU A 42 -25.95 -1.55 26.04
C GLU A 42 -26.00 -1.54 24.51
N ALA A 43 -26.99 -0.84 23.91
CA ALA A 43 -27.08 -0.70 22.45
C ALA A 43 -25.80 -0.02 21.87
N MET A 44 -25.31 1.06 22.51
CA MET A 44 -24.07 1.71 22.14
C MET A 44 -22.87 0.75 22.23
N ASN A 45 -22.69 0.04 23.34
CA ASN A 45 -21.59 -0.88 23.54
C ASN A 45 -21.60 -2.01 22.51
N ALA A 46 -22.77 -2.56 22.23
CA ALA A 46 -22.95 -3.58 21.19
C ALA A 46 -22.61 -3.06 19.79
N ALA A 47 -23.12 -1.88 19.44
CA ALA A 47 -22.85 -1.24 18.15
C ALA A 47 -21.33 -0.97 17.95
N ILE A 48 -20.67 -0.39 18.95
CA ILE A 48 -19.22 -0.11 18.89
C ILE A 48 -18.42 -1.40 18.81
N ALA A 49 -18.78 -2.45 19.52
CA ALA A 49 -18.09 -3.75 19.46
C ALA A 49 -18.24 -4.41 18.08
N GLN A 50 -19.43 -4.44 17.52
CA GLN A 50 -19.69 -4.97 16.18
C GLN A 50 -18.95 -4.19 15.09
N GLY A 51 -19.00 -2.84 15.18
CA GLY A 51 -18.29 -1.97 14.24
C GLY A 51 -16.79 -2.17 14.27
N ARG A 52 -16.19 -2.43 15.45
CA ARG A 52 -14.77 -2.72 15.60
C ARG A 52 -14.36 -3.99 14.84
N GLY A 53 -15.18 -5.04 14.88
CA GLY A 53 -14.96 -6.26 14.11
C GLY A 53 -14.96 -6.01 12.60
N LYS A 54 -15.94 -5.23 12.09
CA LYS A 54 -16.00 -4.84 10.68
C LYS A 54 -14.79 -3.98 10.27
N ALA A 55 -14.39 -3.04 11.12
CA ALA A 55 -13.22 -2.20 10.90
C ALA A 55 -11.93 -3.02 10.85
N PHE A 56 -11.76 -3.98 11.77
CA PHE A 56 -10.60 -4.89 11.74
C PHE A 56 -10.57 -5.72 10.45
N GLN A 57 -11.70 -6.23 9.98
CA GLN A 57 -11.77 -6.92 8.69
C GLN A 57 -11.28 -6.02 7.53
N THR A 58 -11.63 -4.75 7.56
CA THR A 58 -11.15 -3.78 6.55
C THR A 58 -9.65 -3.58 6.63
N VAL A 59 -9.08 -3.39 7.83
CA VAL A 59 -7.62 -3.28 8.04
C VAL A 59 -6.93 -4.58 7.58
N PHE A 60 -7.46 -5.73 7.96
CA PHE A 60 -6.92 -7.02 7.55
C PHE A 60 -6.83 -7.14 6.02
N ARG A 61 -7.91 -6.80 5.30
CA ARG A 61 -7.95 -6.86 3.84
C ARG A 61 -7.04 -5.82 3.18
N ARG A 62 -6.86 -4.66 3.79
CA ARG A 62 -5.88 -3.67 3.33
C ARG A 62 -4.45 -4.20 3.41
N LEU A 63 -4.09 -4.87 4.48
CA LEU A 63 -2.72 -5.32 4.72
C LEU A 63 -2.38 -6.63 4.02
N THR A 64 -3.34 -7.50 3.73
CA THR A 64 -3.14 -8.88 3.24
C THR A 64 -3.63 -9.07 1.81
N ARG A 65 -3.11 -10.11 1.13
CA ARG A 65 -3.57 -10.49 -0.21
C ARG A 65 -4.96 -11.12 -0.14
N GLN A 66 -5.69 -11.03 -1.24
CA GLN A 66 -7.03 -11.62 -1.34
C GLN A 66 -7.04 -13.13 -1.06
N ALA A 67 -6.00 -13.86 -1.48
CA ALA A 67 -5.85 -15.29 -1.21
C ALA A 67 -5.80 -15.65 0.30
N ASP A 68 -5.39 -14.70 1.13
CA ASP A 68 -5.27 -14.90 2.59
C ASP A 68 -6.53 -14.47 3.36
N TRP A 69 -7.54 -13.89 2.70
CA TRP A 69 -8.72 -13.34 3.40
C TRP A 69 -9.55 -14.40 4.14
N ALA A 70 -9.60 -15.63 3.62
CA ALA A 70 -10.27 -16.73 4.31
C ALA A 70 -9.56 -17.17 5.61
N ARG A 71 -8.30 -16.77 5.79
CA ARG A 71 -7.46 -17.08 6.96
C ARG A 71 -7.48 -15.97 8.02
N GLN A 72 -8.39 -15.00 7.90
CA GLN A 72 -8.48 -13.91 8.88
C GLN A 72 -8.53 -14.44 10.30
N PRO A 73 -7.66 -13.96 11.22
CA PRO A 73 -7.69 -14.39 12.61
C PRO A 73 -9.04 -14.09 13.27
N ALA A 74 -9.65 -15.10 13.89
CA ALA A 74 -10.85 -14.93 14.69
C ALA A 74 -10.49 -14.31 16.04
N LEU A 75 -10.51 -12.97 16.11
CA LEU A 75 -10.27 -12.22 17.35
C LEU A 75 -11.59 -11.99 18.08
N ASP A 76 -11.63 -12.33 19.36
CA ASP A 76 -12.75 -12.01 20.23
C ASP A 76 -12.81 -10.49 20.56
N THR A 77 -13.88 -10.06 21.20
CA THR A 77 -14.09 -8.64 21.54
C THR A 77 -12.94 -8.08 22.40
N ALA A 78 -12.41 -8.88 23.32
CA ALA A 78 -11.32 -8.45 24.20
C ALA A 78 -10.00 -8.31 23.43
N ALA A 79 -9.68 -9.23 22.50
CA ALA A 79 -8.51 -9.12 21.64
C ALA A 79 -8.61 -7.93 20.67
N LEU A 80 -9.79 -7.71 20.08
CA LEU A 80 -10.06 -6.54 19.23
C LEU A 80 -9.90 -5.22 19.99
N LEU A 81 -10.31 -5.18 21.26
CA LEU A 81 -10.12 -4.00 22.10
C LEU A 81 -8.63 -3.75 22.38
N ARG A 82 -7.84 -4.78 22.68
CA ARG A 82 -6.41 -4.65 22.94
C ARG A 82 -5.60 -4.16 21.75
N ILE A 83 -6.02 -4.47 20.52
CA ILE A 83 -5.33 -4.00 19.31
C ILE A 83 -5.85 -2.63 18.82
N SER A 84 -6.94 -2.11 19.40
CA SER A 84 -7.48 -0.79 19.07
C SER A 84 -6.77 0.31 19.85
N ARG A 85 -6.47 1.44 19.18
CA ARG A 85 -5.99 2.68 19.82
C ARG A 85 -7.14 3.54 20.32
N GLY A 86 -8.29 3.49 19.65
CA GLY A 86 -9.46 4.30 19.96
C GLY A 86 -10.48 4.31 18.83
N TYR A 87 -11.49 5.15 19.00
CA TYR A 87 -12.49 5.42 17.96
C TYR A 87 -13.05 6.84 18.12
N ASN A 88 -13.56 7.40 17.02
CA ASN A 88 -14.31 8.67 17.00
C ASN A 88 -15.73 8.41 16.49
N ILE A 89 -16.70 9.11 17.03
CA ILE A 89 -18.11 8.98 16.68
C ILE A 89 -18.55 10.21 15.91
N ALA A 90 -19.32 9.99 14.85
CA ALA A 90 -20.01 11.03 14.08
C ALA A 90 -21.46 10.61 13.82
N ASN A 91 -22.32 11.57 13.49
CA ASN A 91 -23.73 11.36 13.12
C ASN A 91 -24.52 10.49 14.11
N GLU A 92 -24.23 10.66 15.40
CA GLU A 92 -24.82 9.88 16.47
C GLU A 92 -26.32 10.13 16.64
N ARG A 93 -27.09 9.04 16.75
CA ARG A 93 -28.52 9.06 17.08
C ARG A 93 -28.80 8.01 18.15
N ARG A 94 -29.48 8.40 19.19
CA ARG A 94 -29.82 7.54 20.33
C ARG A 94 -31.30 7.51 20.58
N SER A 95 -31.83 6.36 20.94
CA SER A 95 -33.13 6.18 21.61
C SER A 95 -32.95 5.43 22.93
N THR A 96 -34.01 5.11 23.63
CA THR A 96 -33.96 4.33 24.87
C THR A 96 -33.37 2.92 24.68
N THR A 97 -33.50 2.34 23.47
CA THR A 97 -33.13 0.95 23.18
C THR A 97 -32.34 0.77 21.89
N ARG A 98 -32.04 1.85 21.13
CA ARG A 98 -31.32 1.78 19.85
C ARG A 98 -30.25 2.84 19.76
N TYR A 99 -29.13 2.47 19.18
CA TYR A 99 -27.98 3.32 18.93
C TYR A 99 -27.54 3.22 17.47
N VAL A 100 -27.41 4.37 16.78
CA VAL A 100 -26.94 4.46 15.39
C VAL A 100 -25.89 5.54 15.30
N ALA A 101 -24.76 5.27 14.63
CA ALA A 101 -23.70 6.24 14.42
C ALA A 101 -22.79 5.83 13.25
N ASP A 102 -21.96 6.77 12.79
CA ASP A 102 -20.82 6.51 11.92
C ASP A 102 -19.56 6.61 12.76
N VAL A 103 -18.76 5.54 12.75
CA VAL A 103 -17.61 5.42 13.66
C VAL A 103 -16.32 5.27 12.85
N THR A 104 -15.30 6.03 13.26
CA THR A 104 -13.93 5.89 12.80
C THR A 104 -13.13 5.11 13.83
N TYR A 105 -12.60 3.95 13.44
CA TYR A 105 -11.76 3.11 14.32
C TYR A 105 -10.28 3.26 13.97
N MET A 106 -9.44 3.30 15.00
CA MET A 106 -8.01 3.38 14.89
C MET A 106 -7.37 2.16 15.57
N PHE A 107 -6.50 1.46 14.87
CA PHE A 107 -5.80 0.28 15.38
C PHE A 107 -4.32 0.57 15.64
N ASN A 108 -3.73 -0.16 16.57
CA ASN A 108 -2.30 -0.10 16.84
C ASN A 108 -1.55 -0.95 15.80
N PRO A 109 -0.68 -0.35 14.95
CA PRO A 109 0.03 -1.04 13.89
C PRO A 109 0.82 -2.25 14.38
N GLU A 110 1.57 -2.09 15.48
CA GLU A 110 2.38 -3.18 16.02
C GLU A 110 1.54 -4.32 16.62
N ALA A 111 0.43 -3.98 17.27
CA ALA A 111 -0.46 -4.99 17.83
C ALA A 111 -1.15 -5.81 16.73
N VAL A 112 -1.58 -5.15 15.64
CA VAL A 112 -2.10 -5.82 14.44
C VAL A 112 -1.02 -6.69 13.81
N ALA A 113 0.20 -6.16 13.63
CA ALA A 113 1.32 -6.91 13.07
C ALA A 113 1.66 -8.16 13.90
N ARG A 114 1.64 -8.05 15.23
CA ARG A 114 1.82 -9.23 16.11
C ARG A 114 0.74 -10.28 15.91
N ALA A 115 -0.53 -9.87 15.79
CA ALA A 115 -1.64 -10.79 15.57
C ALA A 115 -1.51 -11.50 14.21
N LEU A 116 -1.14 -10.79 13.14
CA LEU A 116 -0.93 -11.37 11.81
C LEU A 116 0.27 -12.33 11.77
N ARG A 117 1.38 -11.96 12.42
CA ARG A 117 2.56 -12.84 12.56
C ARG A 117 2.23 -14.11 13.32
N ALA A 118 1.49 -14.02 14.42
CA ALA A 118 1.06 -15.18 15.20
C ALA A 118 0.18 -16.13 14.37
N ALA A 119 -0.60 -15.60 13.44
CA ALA A 119 -1.41 -16.35 12.49
C ALA A 119 -0.63 -16.82 11.25
N GLN A 120 0.66 -16.51 11.15
CA GLN A 120 1.53 -16.81 9.99
C GLN A 120 0.96 -16.29 8.66
N ILE A 121 0.42 -15.09 8.67
CA ILE A 121 -0.14 -14.43 7.50
C ILE A 121 0.85 -13.36 7.03
N ALA A 122 1.22 -13.43 5.76
CA ALA A 122 2.05 -12.41 5.13
C ALA A 122 1.25 -11.10 4.98
N PHE A 123 1.85 -9.98 5.31
CA PHE A 123 1.20 -8.67 5.22
C PHE A 123 2.18 -7.56 4.85
N SER A 124 1.66 -6.50 4.23
CA SER A 124 2.41 -5.29 3.87
C SER A 124 2.01 -4.14 4.79
N GLN A 125 3.00 -3.45 5.35
CA GLN A 125 2.82 -2.25 6.20
C GLN A 125 3.19 -0.96 5.46
N VAL A 126 3.56 -1.07 4.19
CA VAL A 126 4.04 0.06 3.37
C VAL A 126 2.95 0.45 2.38
N THR A 127 2.77 1.74 2.17
CA THR A 127 1.97 2.25 1.06
C THR A 127 2.85 2.32 -0.18
N ALA A 128 2.32 1.89 -1.33
CA ALA A 128 3.02 2.00 -2.61
C ALA A 128 3.27 3.46 -2.98
N LYS A 129 4.32 3.70 -3.75
CA LYS A 129 4.46 4.96 -4.48
C LYS A 129 3.31 5.07 -5.49
N ARG A 130 2.93 6.30 -5.82
CA ARG A 130 1.90 6.54 -6.84
C ARG A 130 2.32 5.95 -8.18
N ILE A 131 1.38 5.30 -8.86
CA ILE A 131 1.54 4.77 -10.21
C ILE A 131 0.63 5.50 -11.20
N LEU A 132 0.93 5.41 -12.48
CA LEU A 132 0.03 5.81 -13.56
C LEU A 132 -0.76 4.59 -14.03
N VAL A 133 -2.08 4.70 -14.06
CA VAL A 133 -2.96 3.68 -14.65
C VAL A 133 -3.36 4.14 -16.04
N ILE A 134 -3.11 3.31 -17.04
CA ILE A 134 -3.53 3.50 -18.43
C ILE A 134 -4.71 2.56 -18.70
N PRO A 135 -5.94 3.09 -18.78
CA PRO A 135 -7.11 2.30 -19.13
C PRO A 135 -7.05 1.90 -20.61
N MET A 136 -7.26 0.62 -20.89
CA MET A 136 -7.33 0.08 -22.26
C MET A 136 -8.64 -0.65 -22.44
N SER A 137 -9.28 -0.42 -23.60
CA SER A 137 -10.48 -1.15 -24.01
C SER A 137 -10.50 -1.16 -25.53
N PRO A 138 -10.92 -2.24 -26.18
CA PRO A 138 -11.01 -2.28 -27.64
C PRO A 138 -11.83 -1.10 -28.18
N GLY A 139 -11.18 -0.22 -28.95
CA GLY A 139 -11.78 0.95 -29.58
C GLY A 139 -11.97 2.19 -28.72
N VAL A 140 -11.69 2.14 -27.38
CA VAL A 140 -11.83 3.32 -26.49
C VAL A 140 -10.79 3.24 -25.38
N ASN A 141 -9.80 4.11 -25.38
CA ASN A 141 -8.80 4.20 -24.28
C ASN A 141 -9.36 4.94 -23.07
N HIS A 142 -10.21 5.93 -23.30
CA HIS A 142 -10.90 6.70 -22.25
C HIS A 142 -12.44 6.51 -22.38
N GLY A 143 -13.20 7.16 -21.54
CA GLY A 143 -14.66 7.05 -21.50
C GLY A 143 -15.16 6.30 -20.26
N PRO A 144 -16.24 5.54 -20.34
CA PRO A 144 -16.86 4.93 -19.17
C PRO A 144 -15.93 4.03 -18.36
N TRP A 145 -14.96 3.35 -19.00
CA TRP A 145 -13.96 2.54 -18.30
C TRP A 145 -12.99 3.39 -17.50
N ALA A 146 -12.41 4.41 -18.11
CA ALA A 146 -11.51 5.35 -17.41
C ALA A 146 -12.25 6.07 -16.27
N GLN A 147 -13.49 6.50 -16.51
CA GLN A 147 -14.32 7.15 -15.50
C GLN A 147 -14.58 6.22 -14.30
N ALA A 148 -14.81 4.92 -14.53
CA ALA A 148 -15.00 3.96 -13.46
C ALA A 148 -13.73 3.81 -12.60
N LEU A 149 -12.53 3.86 -13.21
CA LEU A 149 -11.24 3.81 -12.49
C LEU A 149 -10.96 5.10 -11.71
N MET A 150 -11.55 6.24 -12.08
CA MET A 150 -11.42 7.51 -11.36
C MET A 150 -12.41 7.66 -10.19
N ALA A 151 -13.18 6.62 -9.86
CA ALA A 151 -14.19 6.70 -8.79
C ALA A 151 -13.58 7.14 -7.46
N PRO A 152 -14.25 8.03 -6.69
CA PRO A 152 -13.75 8.54 -5.40
C PRO A 152 -13.43 7.45 -4.39
N ALA A 153 -14.08 6.29 -4.47
CA ALA A 153 -13.86 5.14 -3.60
C ALA A 153 -12.41 4.59 -3.67
N PHE A 154 -11.64 4.92 -4.72
CA PHE A 154 -10.27 4.43 -4.87
C PHE A 154 -9.20 5.41 -4.39
N ARG A 155 -9.58 6.59 -3.86
CA ARG A 155 -8.62 7.59 -3.35
C ARG A 155 -7.77 7.07 -2.19
N ASP A 156 -8.33 6.16 -1.39
CA ASP A 156 -7.68 5.55 -0.22
C ASP A 156 -7.07 4.17 -0.55
N SER A 157 -6.84 3.87 -1.84
CA SER A 157 -6.16 2.64 -2.25
C SER A 157 -4.74 2.58 -1.67
N GLN A 158 -4.32 1.38 -1.27
CA GLN A 158 -2.96 1.13 -0.78
C GLN A 158 -1.90 1.36 -1.87
N VAL A 159 -2.29 1.26 -3.13
CA VAL A 159 -1.52 1.70 -4.30
C VAL A 159 -2.18 2.96 -4.86
N PRO A 160 -1.76 4.16 -4.44
CA PRO A 160 -2.29 5.40 -4.99
C PRO A 160 -2.01 5.46 -6.49
N PHE A 161 -2.98 5.90 -7.28
CA PHE A 161 -2.79 6.00 -8.71
C PHE A 161 -3.47 7.24 -9.30
N THR A 162 -3.00 7.64 -10.47
CA THR A 162 -3.67 8.58 -11.36
C THR A 162 -3.99 7.85 -12.65
N VAL A 163 -5.10 8.20 -13.29
CA VAL A 163 -5.47 7.67 -14.62
C VAL A 163 -4.89 8.58 -15.69
N SER A 164 -4.39 8.02 -16.80
CA SER A 164 -3.88 8.80 -17.93
C SER A 164 -4.91 9.80 -18.44
N ALA A 165 -4.45 10.98 -18.81
CA ALA A 165 -5.32 12.05 -19.24
C ALA A 165 -5.78 11.85 -20.70
N PRO A 166 -6.97 12.36 -21.10
CA PRO A 166 -7.48 12.22 -22.47
C PRO A 166 -6.55 12.76 -23.55
N GLU A 167 -5.77 13.79 -23.25
CA GLU A 167 -4.77 14.35 -24.17
C GLU A 167 -3.64 13.38 -24.53
N ASP A 168 -3.45 12.33 -23.72
CA ASP A 168 -2.43 11.30 -23.96
C ASP A 168 -2.93 10.19 -24.90
N ASP A 169 -4.23 10.13 -25.24
CA ASP A 169 -4.84 9.05 -26.01
C ASP A 169 -4.17 8.83 -27.39
N ALA A 170 -3.76 9.89 -28.06
CA ALA A 170 -3.10 9.79 -29.35
C ALA A 170 -1.76 9.04 -29.26
N SER A 171 -1.00 9.25 -28.17
CA SER A 171 0.26 8.57 -27.92
C SER A 171 0.07 7.12 -27.47
N LEU A 172 -1.10 6.81 -26.91
CA LEU A 172 -1.46 5.48 -26.39
C LEU A 172 -2.16 4.59 -27.42
N ALA A 173 -2.61 5.17 -28.55
CA ALA A 173 -3.39 4.44 -29.57
C ALA A 173 -2.65 3.22 -30.18
N ALA A 174 -1.31 3.30 -30.26
CA ALA A 174 -0.47 2.21 -30.77
C ALA A 174 -0.02 1.22 -29.68
N LEU A 175 -0.36 1.47 -28.41
CA LEU A 175 0.13 0.65 -27.29
C LEU A 175 -0.53 -0.73 -27.30
N ASN A 176 0.30 -1.76 -27.39
CA ASN A 176 -0.14 -3.15 -27.32
C ASN A 176 -0.02 -3.68 -25.90
N PHE A 177 -1.11 -4.16 -25.32
CA PHE A 177 -1.13 -4.65 -23.93
C PHE A 177 -0.08 -5.74 -23.66
N ASP A 178 0.07 -6.70 -24.58
CA ASP A 178 0.93 -7.86 -24.38
C ASP A 178 2.42 -7.60 -24.71
N ALA A 179 2.68 -6.72 -25.67
CA ALA A 179 4.02 -6.40 -26.14
C ALA A 179 4.65 -5.18 -25.42
N ALA A 180 3.85 -4.33 -24.80
CA ALA A 180 4.32 -3.09 -24.20
C ALA A 180 5.48 -3.31 -23.22
N THR A 181 6.47 -2.44 -23.29
CA THR A 181 7.65 -2.40 -22.43
C THR A 181 7.68 -1.07 -21.64
N TRP A 182 8.62 -0.93 -20.73
CA TRP A 182 8.84 0.34 -20.05
C TRP A 182 9.12 1.49 -21.02
N ASN A 183 9.86 1.23 -22.09
CA ASN A 183 10.24 2.26 -23.05
C ASN A 183 9.03 2.90 -23.74
N ASP A 184 7.96 2.14 -23.95
CA ASP A 184 6.74 2.63 -24.63
C ASP A 184 5.94 3.59 -23.74
N VAL A 185 6.14 3.55 -22.42
CA VAL A 185 5.40 4.36 -21.44
C VAL A 185 6.30 5.32 -20.65
N ALA A 186 7.62 5.27 -20.84
CA ALA A 186 8.60 6.03 -20.05
C ALA A 186 8.37 7.54 -20.12
N ALA A 187 8.10 8.09 -21.29
CA ALA A 187 7.84 9.54 -21.46
C ALA A 187 6.61 9.98 -20.66
N LEU A 188 5.56 9.16 -20.66
CA LEU A 188 4.33 9.41 -19.92
C LEU A 188 4.52 9.26 -18.41
N ALA A 189 5.32 8.28 -18.00
CA ALA A 189 5.71 8.10 -16.60
C ALA A 189 6.47 9.30 -16.05
N VAL A 190 7.43 9.85 -16.82
CA VAL A 190 8.16 11.08 -16.48
C VAL A 190 7.22 12.28 -16.39
N LYS A 191 6.31 12.46 -17.36
CA LYS A 191 5.30 13.54 -17.36
C LYS A 191 4.45 13.51 -16.07
N ASN A 192 4.11 12.32 -15.59
CA ASN A 192 3.27 12.11 -14.41
C ASN A 192 4.06 11.93 -13.10
N HIS A 193 5.39 12.07 -13.14
CA HIS A 193 6.29 11.89 -11.98
C HIS A 193 6.10 10.54 -11.27
N VAL A 194 5.98 9.45 -12.03
CA VAL A 194 5.83 8.08 -11.53
C VAL A 194 6.95 7.18 -12.02
N ALA A 195 7.27 6.15 -11.24
CA ALA A 195 8.27 5.13 -11.59
C ALA A 195 7.64 3.82 -12.06
N GLU A 196 6.32 3.70 -11.99
CA GLU A 196 5.58 2.51 -12.40
C GLU A 196 4.31 2.90 -13.17
N VAL A 197 3.94 2.05 -14.13
CA VAL A 197 2.73 2.18 -14.94
C VAL A 197 1.95 0.87 -14.89
N GLY A 198 0.65 0.96 -14.67
CA GLY A 198 -0.29 -0.16 -14.78
C GLY A 198 -1.13 -0.04 -16.05
N LEU A 199 -0.95 -0.94 -17.00
CA LEU A 199 -1.89 -1.10 -18.10
C LEU A 199 -3.09 -1.90 -17.58
N VAL A 200 -4.29 -1.35 -17.71
CA VAL A 200 -5.53 -1.96 -17.20
C VAL A 200 -6.53 -2.11 -18.33
N GLN A 201 -6.54 -3.31 -18.93
CA GLN A 201 -7.36 -3.62 -20.08
C GLN A 201 -8.66 -4.31 -19.68
N ALA A 202 -9.81 -3.79 -20.11
CA ALA A 202 -11.11 -4.44 -19.99
C ALA A 202 -11.53 -5.05 -21.32
N LEU A 203 -11.81 -6.35 -21.32
CA LEU A 203 -12.30 -7.12 -22.46
C LEU A 203 -13.65 -7.75 -22.11
N TYR A 204 -14.61 -7.63 -23.01
CA TYR A 204 -15.89 -8.32 -22.87
C TYR A 204 -15.98 -9.49 -23.83
N ALA A 205 -16.18 -10.69 -23.30
CA ALA A 205 -16.44 -11.90 -24.08
C ALA A 205 -17.21 -12.92 -23.24
N ASN A 206 -18.03 -13.75 -23.88
CA ASN A 206 -18.69 -14.91 -23.26
C ASN A 206 -19.44 -14.59 -21.97
N GLY A 207 -20.14 -13.46 -21.90
CA GLY A 207 -20.96 -13.09 -20.73
C GLY A 207 -20.18 -12.64 -19.51
N LYS A 208 -18.90 -12.33 -19.66
CA LYS A 208 -18.05 -11.79 -18.59
C LYS A 208 -17.16 -10.67 -19.09
N MET A 209 -16.72 -9.85 -18.17
CA MET A 209 -15.68 -8.86 -18.39
C MET A 209 -14.37 -9.36 -17.77
N THR A 210 -13.37 -9.60 -18.61
CA THR A 210 -12.02 -9.96 -18.18
C THR A 210 -11.20 -8.68 -18.06
N VAL A 211 -10.67 -8.41 -16.87
CA VAL A 211 -9.78 -7.28 -16.63
C VAL A 211 -8.36 -7.82 -16.54
N ASN A 212 -7.55 -7.46 -17.52
CA ASN A 212 -6.14 -7.78 -17.56
C ASN A 212 -5.33 -6.60 -17.01
N ILE A 213 -4.40 -6.87 -16.11
CA ILE A 213 -3.51 -5.88 -15.52
C ILE A 213 -2.08 -6.27 -15.88
N ARG A 214 -1.31 -5.32 -16.39
CA ARG A 214 0.13 -5.47 -16.63
C ARG A 214 0.87 -4.30 -16.02
N ARG A 215 1.78 -4.60 -15.10
CA ARG A 215 2.62 -3.63 -14.45
C ARG A 215 3.96 -3.52 -15.17
N LEU A 216 4.36 -2.29 -15.45
CA LEU A 216 5.65 -1.94 -16.06
C LEU A 216 6.39 -1.02 -15.10
N GLY A 217 7.67 -1.32 -14.84
CA GLY A 217 8.56 -0.52 -14.00
C GLY A 217 9.96 -0.47 -14.59
N LEU A 218 10.69 0.59 -14.27
CA LEU A 218 12.06 0.76 -14.77
C LEU A 218 12.98 -0.33 -14.21
N GLY A 219 13.59 -1.10 -15.13
CA GLY A 219 14.53 -2.17 -14.76
C GLY A 219 13.89 -3.40 -14.13
N GLU A 220 12.56 -3.51 -14.14
CA GLU A 220 11.82 -4.62 -13.58
C GLU A 220 11.20 -5.51 -14.65
N GLN A 221 11.02 -6.79 -14.32
CA GLN A 221 10.25 -7.69 -15.19
C GLN A 221 8.76 -7.32 -15.10
N PRO A 222 8.04 -7.27 -16.24
CA PRO A 222 6.61 -7.02 -16.25
C PRO A 222 5.86 -8.08 -15.42
N ALA A 223 5.03 -7.62 -14.49
CA ALA A 223 4.10 -8.49 -13.77
C ALA A 223 2.71 -8.41 -14.39
N LYS A 224 2.02 -9.55 -14.47
CA LYS A 224 0.73 -9.71 -15.16
C LYS A 224 -0.26 -10.44 -14.25
N THR A 225 -1.49 -10.00 -14.24
CA THR A 225 -2.61 -10.72 -13.62
C THR A 225 -3.90 -10.46 -14.38
N SER A 226 -4.90 -11.30 -14.14
CA SER A 226 -6.21 -11.20 -14.79
C SER A 226 -7.30 -11.53 -13.79
N VAL A 227 -8.43 -10.87 -13.89
CA VAL A 227 -9.62 -11.14 -13.07
C VAL A 227 -10.86 -11.11 -13.94
N ASP A 228 -11.74 -12.09 -13.74
CA ASP A 228 -13.02 -12.17 -14.42
C ASP A 228 -14.12 -11.60 -13.53
N VAL A 229 -14.96 -10.77 -14.12
CA VAL A 229 -16.13 -10.17 -13.49
C VAL A 229 -17.37 -10.59 -14.28
N PRO A 230 -18.34 -11.25 -13.67
CA PRO A 230 -19.59 -11.58 -14.36
C PRO A 230 -20.26 -10.33 -14.91
N LEU A 231 -20.82 -10.44 -16.12
CA LEU A 231 -21.61 -9.35 -16.69
C LEU A 231 -22.83 -9.12 -15.80
N LEU A 232 -23.06 -7.87 -15.45
CA LEU A 232 -24.30 -7.46 -14.79
C LEU A 232 -25.43 -7.35 -15.84
N GLN A 233 -26.11 -6.20 -15.92
CA GLN A 233 -27.19 -6.02 -16.93
C GLN A 233 -26.61 -5.65 -18.29
N THR A 234 -25.57 -4.82 -18.34
CA THR A 234 -24.88 -4.36 -19.54
C THR A 234 -23.38 -4.25 -19.29
N VAL A 235 -22.60 -4.11 -20.36
CA VAL A 235 -21.16 -3.82 -20.28
C VAL A 235 -20.91 -2.54 -19.44
N GLY A 236 -21.67 -1.48 -19.69
CA GLY A 236 -21.53 -0.20 -18.97
C GLY A 236 -21.83 -0.30 -17.49
N THR A 237 -22.86 -1.04 -17.08
CA THR A 237 -23.21 -1.25 -15.66
C THR A 237 -22.21 -2.17 -14.95
N THR A 238 -21.37 -2.90 -15.70
CA THR A 238 -20.35 -3.78 -15.16
C THR A 238 -19.03 -3.04 -14.86
N TYR A 239 -18.76 -1.90 -15.50
CA TYR A 239 -17.51 -1.16 -15.30
C TYR A 239 -17.18 -0.82 -13.83
N PRO A 240 -18.10 -0.37 -12.99
CA PRO A 240 -17.76 -0.11 -11.59
C PRO A 240 -17.26 -1.35 -10.83
N ALA A 241 -17.89 -2.50 -11.05
CA ALA A 241 -17.46 -3.76 -10.45
C ALA A 241 -16.11 -4.23 -11.01
N ALA A 242 -15.90 -4.06 -12.32
CA ALA A 242 -14.63 -4.37 -12.97
C ALA A 242 -13.50 -3.45 -12.49
N ALA A 243 -13.75 -2.15 -12.33
CA ALA A 243 -12.79 -1.21 -11.77
C ALA A 243 -12.41 -1.56 -10.32
N GLN A 244 -13.39 -1.96 -9.51
CA GLN A 244 -13.11 -2.43 -8.14
C GLN A 244 -12.24 -3.70 -8.16
N ALA A 245 -12.50 -4.64 -9.07
CA ALA A 245 -11.69 -5.84 -9.23
C ALA A 245 -10.28 -5.50 -9.73
N ALA A 246 -10.14 -4.56 -10.66
CA ALA A 246 -8.86 -4.06 -11.16
C ALA A 246 -8.01 -3.46 -10.04
N VAL A 247 -8.57 -2.56 -9.22
CA VAL A 247 -7.85 -1.93 -8.12
C VAL A 247 -7.38 -2.97 -7.10
N ARG A 248 -8.23 -3.93 -6.74
CA ARG A 248 -7.82 -5.04 -5.86
C ARG A 248 -6.68 -5.88 -6.46
N ALA A 249 -6.74 -6.16 -7.75
CA ALA A 249 -5.69 -6.93 -8.42
C ALA A 249 -4.36 -6.15 -8.50
N ILE A 250 -4.40 -4.83 -8.70
CA ILE A 250 -3.22 -3.95 -8.60
C ILE A 250 -2.64 -4.00 -7.19
N GLU A 251 -3.47 -3.89 -6.16
CA GLU A 251 -3.04 -4.00 -4.77
C GLU A 251 -2.46 -5.39 -4.45
N ASP A 252 -3.04 -6.46 -4.97
CA ASP A 252 -2.52 -7.81 -4.77
C ASP A 252 -1.17 -8.03 -5.46
N LEU A 253 -0.96 -7.49 -6.66
CA LEU A 253 0.37 -7.47 -7.30
C LEU A 253 1.39 -6.73 -6.45
N TRP A 254 1.02 -5.60 -5.86
CA TRP A 254 1.87 -4.86 -4.93
C TRP A 254 2.17 -5.66 -3.67
N LYS A 255 1.16 -6.22 -3.03
CA LYS A 255 1.30 -7.02 -1.81
C LYS A 255 2.14 -8.27 -2.03
N THR A 256 2.11 -8.86 -3.22
CA THR A 256 2.96 -10.01 -3.54
C THR A 256 4.45 -9.68 -3.43
N ARG A 257 4.83 -8.42 -3.69
CA ARG A 257 6.22 -7.95 -3.56
C ARG A 257 6.55 -7.43 -2.17
N SER A 258 5.62 -6.68 -1.57
CA SER A 258 5.84 -5.92 -0.33
C SER A 258 5.42 -6.65 0.95
N ALA A 259 4.54 -7.66 0.85
CA ALA A 259 4.11 -8.43 2.01
C ALA A 259 5.24 -9.33 2.52
N ILE A 260 5.58 -9.19 3.79
CA ILE A 260 6.65 -9.95 4.42
C ILE A 260 6.12 -11.35 4.76
N ASP A 261 6.80 -12.38 4.24
CA ASP A 261 6.56 -13.77 4.61
C ASP A 261 7.41 -14.14 5.82
N PHE A 262 6.79 -14.15 6.99
CA PHE A 262 7.47 -14.42 8.25
C PHE A 262 7.88 -15.90 8.45
N SER A 263 7.48 -16.81 7.56
CA SER A 263 7.94 -18.20 7.56
C SER A 263 9.37 -18.35 7.01
N GLN A 264 9.83 -17.39 6.20
CA GLN A 264 11.16 -17.39 5.60
C GLN A 264 12.12 -16.50 6.41
N ARG A 265 13.33 -16.99 6.60
CA ARG A 265 14.44 -16.22 7.20
C ARG A 265 15.60 -16.19 6.22
N GLY A 266 16.16 -15.02 6.03
CA GLY A 266 17.31 -14.81 5.19
C GLY A 266 18.47 -14.17 5.96
N HIS A 267 19.67 -14.42 5.45
CA HIS A 267 20.90 -13.78 5.86
C HIS A 267 21.58 -13.21 4.63
N LEU A 268 22.11 -12.02 4.73
CA LEU A 268 22.95 -11.46 3.69
C LEU A 268 24.08 -10.62 4.28
N ILE A 269 25.22 -10.65 3.63
CA ILE A 269 26.33 -9.75 3.93
C ILE A 269 26.26 -8.60 2.92
N ALA A 270 26.22 -7.36 3.43
CA ALA A 270 26.22 -6.18 2.60
C ALA A 270 27.38 -5.26 2.95
N ASP A 271 27.97 -4.66 1.95
CA ASP A 271 28.93 -3.59 2.10
C ASP A 271 28.19 -2.24 2.05
N VAL A 272 28.45 -1.38 3.03
CA VAL A 272 27.86 -0.07 3.17
C VAL A 272 28.95 0.96 2.93
N ARG A 273 28.80 1.80 1.90
CA ARG A 273 29.70 2.93 1.70
C ARG A 273 29.28 4.05 2.65
N ILE A 274 30.22 4.54 3.44
CA ILE A 274 30.02 5.62 4.41
C ILE A 274 30.94 6.79 4.09
N ALA A 275 30.39 8.00 4.10
CA ALA A 275 31.15 9.23 3.93
C ALA A 275 31.47 9.91 5.28
N SER A 276 30.73 9.54 6.34
CA SER A 276 30.94 10.07 7.71
C SER A 276 30.27 9.16 8.73
N LEU A 277 30.72 9.25 9.98
CA LEU A 277 30.09 8.55 11.12
C LEU A 277 28.62 8.99 11.35
N ALA A 278 28.30 10.26 11.04
CA ALA A 278 26.93 10.75 11.09
C ALA A 278 26.02 9.99 10.11
N GLN A 279 26.47 9.86 8.85
CA GLN A 279 25.74 9.09 7.83
C GLN A 279 25.57 7.61 8.23
N TRP A 280 26.60 7.02 8.86
CA TRP A 280 26.50 5.67 9.39
C TRP A 280 25.41 5.56 10.47
N GLY A 281 25.35 6.50 11.41
CA GLY A 281 24.29 6.55 12.43
C GLY A 281 22.89 6.67 11.82
N GLU A 282 22.72 7.45 10.76
CA GLU A 282 21.46 7.57 10.03
C GLU A 282 21.06 6.25 9.36
N ILE A 283 22.02 5.54 8.73
CA ILE A 283 21.79 4.24 8.10
C ILE A 283 21.40 3.19 9.16
N GLN A 284 22.10 3.17 10.32
CA GLN A 284 21.74 2.27 11.43
C GLN A 284 20.33 2.54 11.96
N THR A 285 19.98 3.82 12.14
CA THR A 285 18.64 4.24 12.56
C THR A 285 17.59 3.79 11.55
N ALA A 286 17.83 4.01 10.27
CA ALA A 286 16.93 3.58 9.19
C ALA A 286 16.78 2.05 9.18
N LEU A 287 17.85 1.27 9.30
CA LEU A 287 17.80 -0.20 9.42
C LEU A 287 16.96 -0.66 10.60
N GLY A 288 17.04 0.04 11.74
CA GLY A 288 16.23 -0.25 12.93
C GLY A 288 14.73 -0.03 12.76
N THR A 289 14.31 0.79 11.77
CA THR A 289 12.88 1.03 11.45
C THR A 289 12.32 0.00 10.49
N VAL A 290 13.16 -0.79 9.82
CA VAL A 290 12.72 -1.78 8.81
C VAL A 290 12.14 -3.01 9.50
N GLY A 291 10.83 -3.18 9.45
CA GLY A 291 10.08 -4.17 10.24
C GLY A 291 10.41 -5.64 9.94
N ASN A 292 11.07 -5.95 8.83
CA ASN A 292 11.53 -7.32 8.51
C ASN A 292 13.02 -7.56 8.77
N VAL A 293 13.80 -6.55 9.15
CA VAL A 293 15.16 -6.72 9.63
C VAL A 293 15.11 -7.13 11.11
N THR A 294 15.66 -8.30 11.42
CA THR A 294 15.63 -8.87 12.78
C THR A 294 16.98 -8.80 13.48
N GLY A 295 18.04 -8.50 12.74
CA GLY A 295 19.38 -8.33 13.30
C GLY A 295 20.31 -7.65 12.32
N VAL A 296 21.17 -6.78 12.85
CA VAL A 296 22.26 -6.10 12.13
C VAL A 296 23.53 -6.27 12.96
N THR A 297 24.52 -6.92 12.37
CA THR A 297 25.84 -7.09 13.03
C THR A 297 26.92 -6.51 12.14
N VAL A 298 27.70 -5.57 12.65
CA VAL A 298 28.87 -5.04 11.94
C VAL A 298 30.00 -6.06 12.06
N THR A 299 30.47 -6.58 10.94
CA THR A 299 31.55 -7.59 10.89
C THR A 299 32.91 -6.99 10.61
N ALA A 300 32.95 -5.86 9.90
CA ALA A 300 34.15 -5.07 9.68
C ALA A 300 33.76 -3.60 9.46
N MET A 301 34.62 -2.67 9.81
CA MET A 301 34.41 -1.24 9.58
C MET A 301 35.73 -0.52 9.45
N ASP A 302 35.80 0.41 8.49
CA ASP A 302 36.89 1.39 8.35
C ASP A 302 36.28 2.80 8.14
N MET A 303 37.09 3.77 7.74
CA MET A 303 36.64 5.16 7.58
C MET A 303 35.64 5.35 6.43
N ASN A 304 35.60 4.45 5.44
CA ASN A 304 34.84 4.60 4.21
C ASN A 304 33.82 3.48 3.96
N TYR A 305 33.95 2.36 4.70
CA TYR A 305 33.12 1.19 4.53
C TYR A 305 32.76 0.52 5.84
N ALA A 306 31.53 0.03 5.91
CA ALA A 306 31.12 -0.96 6.91
C ALA A 306 30.63 -2.21 6.21
N ARG A 307 31.06 -3.39 6.69
CA ARG A 307 30.49 -4.67 6.28
C ARG A 307 29.54 -5.13 7.35
N ILE A 308 28.30 -5.35 6.97
CA ILE A 308 27.24 -5.77 7.89
C ILE A 308 26.68 -7.13 7.50
N ASN A 309 26.33 -7.91 8.51
CA ASN A 309 25.50 -9.09 8.37
C ASN A 309 24.06 -8.71 8.75
N LEU A 310 23.15 -8.81 7.79
CA LEU A 310 21.71 -8.57 7.97
C LEU A 310 21.00 -9.91 8.14
N THR A 311 20.26 -10.05 9.23
CA THR A 311 19.28 -11.13 9.41
C THR A 311 17.90 -10.55 9.20
N TYR A 312 17.09 -11.17 8.36
CA TYR A 312 15.79 -10.64 8.00
C TYR A 312 14.75 -11.75 7.79
N GLN A 313 13.48 -11.36 7.81
CA GLN A 313 12.35 -12.23 7.49
C GLN A 313 11.80 -11.90 6.10
N GLY A 314 11.33 -12.93 5.39
CA GLY A 314 10.85 -12.83 4.03
C GLY A 314 11.92 -13.04 2.96
N GLY A 315 11.52 -12.87 1.70
CA GLY A 315 12.42 -12.97 0.54
C GLY A 315 13.27 -11.71 0.35
N ILE A 316 14.28 -11.84 -0.51
CA ILE A 316 15.22 -10.73 -0.80
C ILE A 316 14.53 -9.52 -1.44
N ASP A 317 13.53 -9.75 -2.29
CA ASP A 317 12.79 -8.65 -2.92
C ASP A 317 11.94 -7.89 -1.92
N GLN A 318 11.36 -8.59 -0.93
CA GLN A 318 10.63 -7.99 0.19
C GLN A 318 11.56 -7.14 1.07
N LEU A 319 12.81 -7.63 1.31
CA LEU A 319 13.82 -6.83 2.02
C LEU A 319 14.17 -5.56 1.25
N ARG A 320 14.39 -5.67 -0.06
CA ARG A 320 14.71 -4.50 -0.92
C ARG A 320 13.61 -3.44 -0.88
N GLU A 321 12.36 -3.87 -0.96
CA GLU A 321 11.20 -2.98 -0.91
C GLU A 321 11.06 -2.28 0.46
N ALA A 322 11.22 -3.05 1.55
CA ALA A 322 11.16 -2.51 2.90
C ALA A 322 12.31 -1.52 3.19
N LEU A 323 13.52 -1.81 2.73
CA LEU A 323 14.67 -0.91 2.79
C LEU A 323 14.42 0.36 1.97
N GLY A 324 13.83 0.24 0.78
CA GLY A 324 13.44 1.37 -0.06
C GLY A 324 12.47 2.33 0.64
N GLY A 325 11.51 1.79 1.38
CA GLY A 325 10.59 2.55 2.22
C GLY A 325 11.28 3.30 3.38
N ALA A 326 12.41 2.80 3.85
CA ALA A 326 13.24 3.44 4.88
C ALA A 326 14.33 4.36 4.32
N GLY A 327 14.30 4.67 3.02
CA GLY A 327 15.28 5.54 2.36
C GLY A 327 16.63 4.88 2.09
N LEU A 328 16.66 3.54 2.02
CA LEU A 328 17.87 2.76 1.74
C LEU A 328 17.72 1.99 0.43
N THR A 329 18.78 1.89 -0.34
CA THR A 329 18.83 1.08 -1.58
C THR A 329 19.79 -0.09 -1.40
N LEU A 330 19.28 -1.31 -1.64
CA LEU A 330 20.06 -2.54 -1.67
C LEU A 330 20.24 -3.03 -3.11
N THR A 331 21.47 -3.08 -3.58
CA THR A 331 21.82 -3.53 -4.94
C THR A 331 22.74 -4.73 -4.91
N ASN A 332 22.65 -5.60 -5.92
CA ASN A 332 23.60 -6.71 -6.11
C ASN A 332 24.45 -6.42 -7.34
N ARG A 333 25.76 -6.46 -7.17
CA ARG A 333 26.73 -6.32 -8.27
C ARG A 333 27.68 -7.51 -8.26
N GLY A 334 27.48 -8.41 -9.23
CA GLY A 334 28.33 -9.60 -9.36
C GLY A 334 28.36 -10.52 -8.14
N GLY A 335 27.24 -10.67 -7.44
CA GLY A 335 27.13 -11.48 -6.22
C GLY A 335 27.44 -10.73 -4.91
N GLN A 336 27.91 -9.50 -4.98
CA GLN A 336 28.19 -8.66 -3.82
C GLN A 336 27.03 -7.67 -3.56
N TRP A 337 26.52 -7.68 -2.34
CA TRP A 337 25.45 -6.78 -1.93
C TRP A 337 26.01 -5.45 -1.44
N MET A 338 25.44 -4.37 -1.95
CA MET A 338 25.77 -3.01 -1.57
C MET A 338 24.53 -2.32 -0.99
N LEU A 339 24.66 -1.74 0.19
CA LEU A 339 23.63 -0.93 0.81
C LEU A 339 24.06 0.54 0.79
N ALA A 340 23.17 1.40 0.37
CA ALA A 340 23.40 2.85 0.31
C ALA A 340 22.14 3.60 0.78
N ARG A 341 22.32 4.83 1.25
CA ARG A 341 21.21 5.76 1.46
C ARG A 341 20.74 6.31 0.11
N ASN A 342 19.44 6.50 -0.05
CA ASN A 342 18.87 7.19 -1.19
C ASN A 342 19.32 8.66 -1.16
N PRO A 343 19.66 9.26 -2.32
CA PRO A 343 20.07 10.65 -2.41
C PRO A 343 18.97 11.63 -1.96
#